data_13b63274af28e4dacb9d18da8d4db2fa
#
_entry.id   13b63274af28e4dacb9d18da8d4db2fa
#
_cell.length_a   1.000
_cell.length_b   1.000
_cell.length_c   1.000
_cell.angle_alpha   90.00
_cell.angle_beta   90.00
_cell.angle_gamma   90.00
#
_symmetry.space_group_name_H-M   'P 1'
#
loop_
_entity.id
_entity.type
_entity.pdbx_description
1 polymer ?
#
loop_
_entity_poly.entity_id
_entity_poly.type
_entity_poly.pdbx_seq_one_letter_code
_entity_poly.pdbx_strand_id
1 'polypeptide(L)'
;MSTRSGRVGDLLAASAIERLGGMPAIVRTDGCDIVANYRNQWYRVEVKASAKIKDNRTSYQFITSYGRTTKQIMTADDIDIFALVALDLRLCYFLHVSEVRTRTKRIAARFFSPAAEKETWLQAISRVQRSTDEHHTVD
;
A
#
# COMPACT_ATOMS: atom_id res chain seq x y z
N MET A 1 4.09 -8.40 -16.44
CA MET A 1 3.90 -9.75 -15.92
C MET A 1 4.21 -9.75 -14.42
N SER A 2 3.30 -10.20 -13.60
CA SER A 2 3.52 -10.23 -12.17
C SER A 2 4.43 -11.40 -11.78
N THR A 3 5.39 -11.13 -10.89
CA THR A 3 6.28 -12.15 -10.34
C THR A 3 5.54 -12.98 -9.28
N ARG A 4 6.13 -14.12 -8.89
CA ARG A 4 5.59 -14.91 -7.77
C ARG A 4 5.58 -14.08 -6.48
N SER A 5 6.67 -13.36 -6.21
CA SER A 5 6.76 -12.49 -5.02
C SER A 5 5.67 -11.41 -5.06
N GLY A 6 5.42 -10.83 -6.23
CA GLY A 6 4.35 -9.85 -6.39
C GLY A 6 2.98 -10.44 -6.10
N ARG A 7 2.72 -11.65 -6.59
CA ARG A 7 1.43 -12.34 -6.32
C ARG A 7 1.26 -12.69 -4.85
N VAL A 8 2.32 -13.16 -4.20
CA VAL A 8 2.28 -13.43 -2.75
C VAL A 8 2.02 -12.14 -1.99
N GLY A 9 2.68 -11.04 -2.39
CA GLY A 9 2.44 -9.73 -1.80
C GLY A 9 0.98 -9.31 -1.91
N ASP A 10 0.37 -9.48 -3.08
CA ASP A 10 -1.05 -9.16 -3.30
C ASP A 10 -1.94 -9.97 -2.36
N LEU A 11 -1.67 -11.27 -2.23
CA LEU A 11 -2.46 -12.15 -1.36
C LEU A 11 -2.30 -11.80 0.11
N LEU A 12 -1.08 -11.45 0.53
CA LEU A 12 -0.83 -11.03 1.93
C LEU A 12 -1.52 -9.70 2.24
N ALA A 13 -1.45 -8.74 1.31
CA ALA A 13 -2.13 -7.46 1.48
C ALA A 13 -3.65 -7.64 1.53
N ALA A 14 -4.21 -8.47 0.65
CA ALA A 14 -5.64 -8.76 0.67
C ALA A 14 -6.04 -9.45 1.99
N SER A 15 -5.24 -10.41 2.46
CA SER A 15 -5.47 -11.06 3.74
C SER A 15 -5.47 -10.05 4.90
N ALA A 16 -4.53 -9.12 4.90
CA ALA A 16 -4.47 -8.08 5.94
C ALA A 16 -5.72 -7.20 5.92
N ILE A 17 -6.13 -6.75 4.75
CA ILE A 17 -7.31 -5.91 4.59
C ILE A 17 -8.57 -6.66 5.08
N GLU A 18 -8.70 -7.95 4.73
CA GLU A 18 -9.82 -8.78 5.17
C GLU A 18 -9.84 -8.89 6.70
N ARG A 19 -8.70 -9.15 7.32
CA ARG A 19 -8.60 -9.24 8.79
C ARG A 19 -8.92 -7.93 9.48
N LEU A 20 -8.69 -6.80 8.81
CA LEU A 20 -8.96 -5.46 9.35
C LEU A 20 -10.40 -4.99 9.10
N GLY A 21 -11.23 -5.83 8.50
CA GLY A 21 -12.66 -5.55 8.29
C GLY A 21 -13.00 -5.04 6.91
N GLY A 22 -12.07 -5.01 5.98
CA GLY A 22 -12.34 -4.64 4.59
C GLY A 22 -12.75 -5.82 3.75
N MET A 23 -13.19 -5.56 2.53
CA MET A 23 -13.51 -6.58 1.53
C MET A 23 -12.64 -6.33 0.30
N PRO A 24 -11.49 -7.00 0.18
CA PRO A 24 -10.58 -6.78 -0.94
C PRO A 24 -10.93 -7.65 -2.14
N ALA A 25 -10.69 -7.10 -3.33
CA ALA A 25 -10.70 -7.84 -4.59
C ALA A 25 -9.36 -7.60 -5.27
N ILE A 26 -8.65 -8.68 -5.60
CA ILE A 26 -7.38 -8.58 -6.32
C ILE A 26 -7.73 -8.43 -7.80
N VAL A 27 -7.44 -7.28 -8.38
CA VAL A 27 -7.83 -6.94 -9.74
C VAL A 27 -6.65 -6.91 -10.72
N ARG A 28 -5.46 -6.58 -10.24
CA ARG A 28 -4.22 -6.54 -11.04
C ARG A 28 -4.40 -5.80 -12.36
N THR A 29 -5.03 -4.63 -12.29
CA THR A 29 -5.19 -3.76 -13.45
C THR A 29 -3.98 -2.85 -13.59
N ASP A 30 -3.89 -2.13 -14.72
CA ASP A 30 -2.86 -1.11 -14.90
C ASP A 30 -3.00 0.03 -13.90
N GLY A 31 -4.18 0.18 -13.28
CA GLY A 31 -4.45 1.23 -12.31
C GLY A 31 -4.05 0.88 -10.88
N CYS A 32 -4.38 -0.35 -10.44
CA CYS A 32 -4.05 -0.78 -9.08
C CYS A 32 -4.10 -2.30 -8.96
N ASP A 33 -3.57 -2.81 -7.85
CA ASP A 33 -3.51 -4.26 -7.60
C ASP A 33 -4.76 -4.77 -6.88
N ILE A 34 -5.31 -3.98 -5.97
CA ILE A 34 -6.46 -4.34 -5.14
C ILE A 34 -7.45 -3.19 -5.12
N VAL A 35 -8.73 -3.53 -5.20
CA VAL A 35 -9.81 -2.61 -4.89
C VAL A 35 -10.49 -3.13 -3.64
N ALA A 36 -10.56 -2.32 -2.58
CA ALA A 36 -11.08 -2.76 -1.30
C ALA A 36 -12.27 -1.89 -0.89
N ASN A 37 -13.34 -2.55 -0.46
CA ASN A 37 -14.45 -1.87 0.19
C ASN A 37 -14.20 -1.87 1.70
N TYR A 38 -14.29 -0.70 2.32
CA TYR A 38 -14.16 -0.56 3.76
C TYR A 38 -15.17 0.48 4.25
N ARG A 39 -16.07 0.06 5.11
CA ARG A 39 -17.14 0.94 5.65
C ARG A 39 -17.92 1.65 4.53
N ASN A 40 -18.30 0.88 3.50
CA ASN A 40 -19.09 1.33 2.35
C ASN A 40 -18.39 2.35 1.44
N GLN A 41 -17.06 2.40 1.48
CA GLN A 41 -16.28 3.20 0.55
C GLN A 41 -15.24 2.33 -0.13
N TRP A 42 -14.92 2.65 -1.37
CA TRP A 42 -13.96 1.91 -2.18
C TRP A 42 -12.61 2.60 -2.19
N TYR A 43 -11.55 1.81 -2.07
CA TYR A 43 -10.17 2.30 -2.06
C TYR A 43 -9.34 1.52 -3.07
N ARG A 44 -8.52 2.25 -3.83
CA ARG A 44 -7.57 1.66 -4.78
C ARG A 44 -6.25 1.47 -4.05
N VAL A 45 -5.77 0.24 -4.01
CA VAL A 45 -4.57 -0.12 -3.26
C VAL A 45 -3.51 -0.65 -4.21
N GLU A 46 -2.32 -0.06 -4.16
CA GLU A 46 -1.16 -0.55 -4.86
C GLU A 46 -0.27 -1.32 -3.89
N VAL A 47 0.09 -2.54 -4.26
CA VAL A 47 0.88 -3.42 -3.40
C VAL A 47 2.33 -3.40 -3.87
N LYS A 48 3.24 -3.17 -2.95
CA LYS A 48 4.69 -3.30 -3.17
C LYS A 48 5.23 -4.26 -2.13
N ALA A 49 6.09 -5.17 -2.56
CA ALA A 49 6.60 -6.23 -1.69
C ALA A 49 8.13 -6.21 -1.65
N SER A 50 8.68 -6.57 -0.51
CA SER A 50 10.10 -6.75 -0.31
C SER A 50 10.32 -8.09 0.37
N ALA A 51 11.24 -8.90 -0.18
CA ALA A 51 11.43 -10.28 0.28
C ALA A 51 12.11 -10.36 1.64
N LYS A 52 13.09 -9.52 1.88
CA LYS A 52 13.87 -9.52 3.12
C LYS A 52 14.71 -8.25 3.23
N ILE A 53 15.20 -7.99 4.44
CA ILE A 53 16.20 -6.97 4.70
C ILE A 53 17.52 -7.41 4.06
N LYS A 54 18.17 -6.50 3.31
CA LYS A 54 19.49 -6.79 2.71
C LYS A 54 20.62 -6.24 3.57
N ASP A 55 21.71 -7.01 3.69
CA ASP A 55 23.06 -6.56 4.13
C ASP A 55 23.05 -5.75 5.43
N ASN A 56 22.94 -6.33 6.59
CA ASN A 56 23.04 -5.66 7.89
C ASN A 56 22.17 -4.41 8.06
N ARG A 57 21.23 -4.17 7.12
CA ARG A 57 20.28 -3.07 7.23
C ARG A 57 19.10 -3.48 8.08
N THR A 58 18.52 -2.51 8.76
CA THR A 58 17.37 -2.72 9.63
C THR A 58 16.06 -2.30 8.98
N SER A 59 16.09 -2.04 7.66
CA SER A 59 14.93 -1.51 6.93
C SER A 59 14.61 -2.36 5.69
N TYR A 60 13.33 -2.39 5.36
CA TYR A 60 12.86 -2.88 4.07
C TYR A 60 12.82 -1.74 3.07
N GLN A 61 13.22 -2.00 1.84
CA GLN A 61 13.17 -1.01 0.76
C GLN A 61 12.13 -1.44 -0.25
N PHE A 62 11.23 -0.52 -0.58
CA PHE A 62 10.16 -0.74 -1.56
C PHE A 62 10.35 0.20 -2.74
N ILE A 63 10.23 -0.33 -3.95
CA ILE A 63 10.25 0.48 -5.16
C ILE A 63 8.81 0.92 -5.42
N THR A 64 8.52 2.18 -5.16
CA THR A 64 7.17 2.73 -5.20
C THR A 64 6.85 3.47 -6.50
N SER A 65 7.85 3.66 -7.36
CA SER A 65 7.65 4.24 -8.69
C SER A 65 7.06 3.23 -9.66
N TYR A 66 6.48 3.71 -10.75
CA TYR A 66 5.94 2.88 -11.82
C TYR A 66 6.50 3.31 -13.18
N GLY A 67 6.26 2.49 -14.21
CA GLY A 67 6.74 2.74 -15.56
C GLY A 67 8.01 1.96 -15.87
N ARG A 68 8.20 1.62 -17.14
CA ARG A 68 9.37 0.84 -17.58
C ARG A 68 10.54 1.71 -17.98
N THR A 69 10.27 2.75 -18.78
CA THR A 69 11.31 3.60 -19.35
C THR A 69 11.56 4.82 -18.47
N THR A 70 10.50 5.47 -18.05
CA THR A 70 10.57 6.64 -17.14
C THR A 70 9.86 6.28 -15.85
N LYS A 71 10.59 6.24 -14.75
CA LYS A 71 10.02 5.95 -13.44
C LYS A 71 9.28 7.18 -12.93
N GLN A 72 8.00 6.99 -12.60
CA GLN A 72 7.14 8.06 -12.14
C GLN A 72 6.63 7.79 -10.72
N ILE A 73 6.37 8.86 -9.99
CA ILE A 73 5.79 8.78 -8.65
C ILE A 73 4.26 8.74 -8.81
N MET A 74 3.61 7.82 -8.10
CA MET A 74 2.16 7.72 -8.11
C MET A 74 1.53 8.87 -7.33
N THR A 75 0.37 9.30 -7.78
CA THR A 75 -0.41 10.38 -7.16
C THR A 75 -1.80 9.90 -6.80
N ALA A 76 -2.58 10.77 -6.14
CA ALA A 76 -3.97 10.48 -5.79
C ALA A 76 -4.87 10.24 -7.02
N ASP A 77 -4.44 10.65 -8.21
CA ASP A 77 -5.15 10.33 -9.45
C ASP A 77 -4.99 8.85 -9.81
N ASP A 78 -3.91 8.24 -9.38
CA ASP A 78 -3.59 6.84 -9.72
C ASP A 78 -4.17 5.86 -8.69
N ILE A 79 -3.87 6.09 -7.42
CA ILE A 79 -4.26 5.20 -6.32
C ILE A 79 -4.57 6.01 -5.06
N ASP A 80 -5.10 5.33 -4.04
CA ASP A 80 -5.38 5.94 -2.75
C ASP A 80 -4.35 5.54 -1.69
N ILE A 81 -3.96 4.28 -1.65
CA ILE A 81 -3.16 3.70 -0.56
C ILE A 81 -2.10 2.77 -1.12
N PHE A 82 -0.89 2.82 -0.56
CA PHE A 82 0.13 1.80 -0.74
C PHE A 82 0.04 0.77 0.38
N ALA A 83 0.09 -0.52 0.02
CA ALA A 83 0.31 -1.61 0.96
C ALA A 83 1.75 -2.10 0.76
N LEU A 84 2.61 -1.82 1.72
CA LEU A 84 4.01 -2.23 1.69
C LEU A 84 4.16 -3.53 2.48
N VAL A 85 4.48 -4.61 1.79
CA VAL A 85 4.47 -5.97 2.36
C VAL A 85 5.89 -6.46 2.61
N ALA A 86 6.20 -6.72 3.88
CA ALA A 86 7.41 -7.44 4.27
C ALA A 86 7.10 -8.93 4.15
N LEU A 87 7.55 -9.56 3.06
CA LEU A 87 7.15 -10.93 2.71
C LEU A 87 7.57 -11.95 3.77
N ASP A 88 8.79 -11.84 4.31
CA ASP A 88 9.29 -12.76 5.32
C ASP A 88 8.55 -12.64 6.66
N LEU A 89 8.08 -11.45 6.98
CA LEU A 89 7.29 -11.20 8.20
C LEU A 89 5.79 -11.42 7.99
N ARG A 90 5.32 -11.42 6.74
CA ARG A 90 3.90 -11.53 6.37
C ARG A 90 3.07 -10.40 7.00
N LEU A 91 3.64 -9.21 7.02
CA LEU A 91 3.02 -8.01 7.61
C LEU A 91 3.02 -6.87 6.60
N CYS A 92 2.00 -6.03 6.70
CA CYS A 92 1.83 -4.87 5.85
C CYS A 92 2.02 -3.58 6.63
N TYR A 93 2.51 -2.56 5.93
CA TYR A 93 2.55 -1.19 6.40
C TYR A 93 1.83 -0.34 5.37
N PHE A 94 0.75 0.32 5.77
CA PHE A 94 -0.10 1.09 4.85
C PHE A 94 0.26 2.57 4.89
N LEU A 95 0.30 3.18 3.70
CA LEU A 95 0.57 4.61 3.57
C LEU A 95 -0.42 5.22 2.59
N HIS A 96 -0.93 6.40 2.91
CA HIS A 96 -1.64 7.22 1.92
C HIS A 96 -0.67 7.57 0.79
N VAL A 97 -1.18 7.63 -0.44
CA VAL A 97 -0.33 7.88 -1.61
C VAL A 97 0.50 9.16 -1.48
N SER A 98 -0.03 10.19 -0.83
CA SER A 98 0.66 11.48 -0.65
C SER A 98 1.90 11.38 0.25
N GLU A 99 2.03 10.32 1.03
CA GLU A 99 3.18 10.12 1.92
C GLU A 99 4.39 9.54 1.18
N VAL A 100 4.22 9.14 -0.07
CA VAL A 100 5.27 8.54 -0.88
C VAL A 100 5.64 9.53 -1.99
N ARG A 101 6.67 10.34 -1.74
CA ARG A 101 7.10 11.40 -2.66
C ARG A 101 8.40 11.08 -3.38
N THR A 102 8.93 9.89 -3.18
CA THR A 102 10.16 9.43 -3.79
C THR A 102 9.91 8.16 -4.59
N ARG A 103 10.88 7.76 -5.41
CA ARG A 103 10.77 6.54 -6.22
C ARG A 103 10.94 5.26 -5.40
N THR A 104 11.49 5.41 -4.21
CA THR A 104 11.65 4.30 -3.26
C THR A 104 11.23 4.76 -1.87
N LYS A 105 10.78 3.81 -1.05
CA LYS A 105 10.40 4.07 0.33
C LYS A 105 11.04 3.02 1.23
N ARG A 106 11.62 3.46 2.34
CA ARG A 106 12.20 2.55 3.35
C ARG A 106 11.39 2.59 4.61
N ILE A 107 11.11 1.41 5.16
CA ILE A 107 10.43 1.26 6.45
C ILE A 107 11.30 0.39 7.33
N ALA A 108 11.62 0.87 8.54
CA ALA A 108 12.39 0.09 9.49
C ALA A 108 11.63 -1.17 9.89
N ALA A 109 12.33 -2.29 10.02
CA ALA A 109 11.74 -3.58 10.35
C ALA A 109 10.91 -3.52 11.64
N ARG A 110 11.35 -2.73 12.62
CA ARG A 110 10.67 -2.57 13.90
C ARG A 110 9.26 -1.99 13.79
N PHE A 111 8.94 -1.34 12.66
CA PHE A 111 7.61 -0.76 12.43
C PHE A 111 6.61 -1.77 11.86
N PHE A 112 7.05 -2.99 11.52
CA PHE A 112 6.14 -4.05 11.08
C PHE A 112 5.69 -4.87 12.28
N SER A 113 4.42 -4.75 12.62
CA SER A 113 3.78 -5.53 13.69
C SER A 113 2.29 -5.62 13.39
N PRO A 114 1.54 -6.56 14.01
CA PRO A 114 0.09 -6.59 13.86
C PRO A 114 -0.58 -5.28 14.30
N ALA A 115 -0.09 -4.65 15.36
CA ALA A 115 -0.63 -3.37 15.82
C ALA A 115 -0.38 -2.26 14.81
N ALA A 116 0.83 -2.17 14.26
CA ALA A 116 1.17 -1.19 13.24
C ALA A 116 0.39 -1.41 11.95
N GLU A 117 0.12 -2.66 11.58
CA GLU A 117 -0.69 -3.00 10.42
C GLU A 117 -2.09 -2.37 10.54
N LYS A 118 -2.74 -2.53 11.69
CA LYS A 118 -4.05 -1.94 11.95
C LYS A 118 -3.97 -0.41 12.01
N GLU A 119 -3.02 0.11 12.75
CA GLU A 119 -2.87 1.56 12.96
C GLU A 119 -2.61 2.29 11.63
N THR A 120 -1.69 1.78 10.81
CA THR A 120 -1.36 2.42 9.54
C THR A 120 -2.51 2.34 8.55
N TRP A 121 -3.28 1.24 8.56
CA TRP A 121 -4.49 1.14 7.74
C TRP A 121 -5.49 2.24 8.11
N LEU A 122 -5.80 2.40 9.39
CA LEU A 122 -6.75 3.40 9.86
C LEU A 122 -6.28 4.83 9.55
N GLN A 123 -4.98 5.10 9.68
CA GLN A 123 -4.42 6.40 9.34
C GLN A 123 -4.52 6.69 7.84
N ALA A 124 -4.21 5.71 6.99
CA ALA A 124 -4.31 5.86 5.55
C ALA A 124 -5.76 6.13 5.12
N ILE A 125 -6.71 5.37 5.64
CA ILE A 125 -8.14 5.57 5.38
C ILE A 125 -8.57 6.99 5.77
N SER A 126 -8.17 7.43 6.95
CA SER A 126 -8.49 8.77 7.46
C SER A 126 -8.00 9.87 6.52
N ARG A 127 -6.81 9.72 5.97
CA ARG A 127 -6.23 10.71 5.03
C ARG A 127 -6.97 10.76 3.71
N VAL A 128 -7.43 9.61 3.20
CA VAL A 128 -8.23 9.57 1.96
C VAL A 128 -9.54 10.31 2.18
N GLN A 129 -10.21 10.08 3.29
CA GLN A 129 -11.48 10.72 3.62
C GLN A 129 -11.34 12.24 3.73
N ARG A 130 -10.27 12.71 4.40
CA ARG A 130 -10.01 14.15 4.52
C ARG A 130 -9.76 14.82 3.16
N SER A 131 -9.02 14.14 2.30
CA SER A 131 -8.73 14.64 0.96
C SER A 131 -10.02 14.78 0.14
N THR A 132 -10.94 13.80 0.25
CA THR A 132 -12.23 13.83 -0.43
C THR A 132 -13.11 14.96 0.10
N ASP A 133 -13.16 15.16 1.42
CA ASP A 133 -13.94 16.22 2.05
C ASP A 133 -13.43 17.61 1.64
N GLU A 134 -12.13 17.80 1.54
CA GLU A 134 -11.53 19.04 1.08
C GLU A 134 -11.96 19.36 -0.35
N HIS A 135 -12.07 18.37 -1.22
CA HIS A 135 -12.54 18.56 -2.59
C HIS A 135 -14.01 18.90 -2.67
N HIS A 136 -14.82 18.48 -1.72
CA HIS A 136 -16.26 18.76 -1.69
C HIS A 136 -16.61 20.11 -1.09
N THR A 137 -15.71 20.75 -0.39
CA THR A 137 -15.97 22.03 0.29
C THR A 137 -15.67 23.25 -0.56
N VAL A 138 -15.24 23.06 -1.80
CA VAL A 138 -14.91 24.16 -2.71
C VAL A 138 -16.07 24.39 -3.67
N ASP A 139 -16.92 25.29 -3.31
CA ASP A 139 -17.97 25.83 -4.19
C ASP A 139 -17.78 27.32 -4.34
#